data_a7dfe3037f3ffc6fa96d386fd650ff6e
#
_entry.id   a7dfe3037f3ffc6fa96d386fd650ff6e
#
_cell.length_a   1.000
_cell.length_b   1.000
_cell.length_c   1.000
_cell.angle_alpha   90.00
_cell.angle_beta   90.00
_cell.angle_gamma   90.00
#
_symmetry.space_group_name_H-M   'P 1'
#
loop_
_entity.id
_entity.type
_entity.pdbx_description
1 polymer ?
#
loop_
_entity_poly.entity_id
_entity_poly.type
_entity_poly.pdbx_seq_one_letter_code
_entity_poly.pdbx_strand_id
1 'polypeptide(L)'
;MQVELAKSAGFCFGVQRAVDTVYKQIEENSAEKIYTYGPIIHNEEVIKDMEKKGVEVILSEEELKQIKSGIVIIRSHGVPKRICDLLDENGVRYVDATCPFVKKIHRIVEEKSRNGYHIVIIGNREHPEVMGIEGWAQGPATIIQTEEEARAFELVSESEKVCVVAQTTFNYNKFKDLVEIISEKRYDIIVLNTICNATKERQEEAYDIAKRVDAMIVIGDKRSSNTQKLFEICSNACADTYYIQTLGDLNMNQLRSVETVGIRSEER
;
A
#
# COMPACT_ATOMS: atom_id res chain seq x y z
N MET A 1 24.44 24.65 3.59
CA MET A 1 23.35 23.64 3.69
C MET A 1 23.92 22.27 3.38
N GLN A 2 23.80 21.32 4.30
CA GLN A 2 24.12 19.91 4.09
C GLN A 2 22.84 19.15 3.76
N VAL A 3 22.93 18.14 2.89
CA VAL A 3 21.78 17.34 2.48
C VAL A 3 22.04 15.88 2.83
N GLU A 4 21.11 15.26 3.58
CA GLU A 4 21.13 13.85 3.90
C GLU A 4 20.00 13.13 3.17
N LEU A 5 20.34 12.28 2.19
CA LEU A 5 19.39 11.45 1.48
C LEU A 5 19.22 10.12 2.21
N ALA A 6 17.99 9.71 2.46
CA ALA A 6 17.69 8.39 3.00
C ALA A 6 18.26 7.28 2.10
N LYS A 7 18.93 6.30 2.68
CA LYS A 7 19.58 5.19 1.95
C LYS A 7 18.56 4.29 1.24
N SER A 8 17.38 4.12 1.85
CA SER A 8 16.29 3.35 1.30
C SER A 8 15.33 4.18 0.41
N ALA A 9 15.78 5.35 -0.09
CA ALA A 9 15.01 6.17 -1.04
C ALA A 9 14.76 5.44 -2.37
N GLY A 10 13.65 5.80 -3.05
CA GLY A 10 13.23 5.19 -4.30
C GLY A 10 12.22 4.05 -4.13
N PHE A 11 11.85 3.42 -5.25
CA PHE A 11 10.86 2.34 -5.23
C PHE A 11 11.32 1.14 -4.40
N CYS A 12 10.40 0.58 -3.62
CA CYS A 12 10.63 -0.72 -2.99
C CYS A 12 10.56 -1.84 -4.05
N PHE A 13 11.03 -3.04 -3.69
CA PHE A 13 10.99 -4.21 -4.58
C PHE A 13 9.61 -4.47 -5.20
N GLY A 14 8.53 -4.37 -4.40
CA GLY A 14 7.17 -4.64 -4.87
C GLY A 14 6.68 -3.63 -5.90
N VAL A 15 6.97 -2.34 -5.67
CA VAL A 15 6.65 -1.24 -6.59
C VAL A 15 7.47 -1.36 -7.87
N GLN A 16 8.79 -1.53 -7.76
CA GLN A 16 9.67 -1.68 -8.91
C GLN A 16 9.24 -2.84 -9.80
N ARG A 17 8.98 -4.01 -9.20
CA ARG A 17 8.51 -5.19 -9.93
C ARG A 17 7.21 -4.94 -10.70
N ALA A 18 6.26 -4.20 -10.11
CA ALA A 18 4.99 -3.90 -10.77
C ALA A 18 5.20 -2.97 -11.97
N VAL A 19 6.02 -1.94 -11.82
CA VAL A 19 6.40 -1.01 -12.89
C VAL A 19 7.12 -1.76 -14.02
N ASP A 20 8.13 -2.55 -13.70
CA ASP A 20 8.90 -3.34 -14.68
C ASP A 20 8.00 -4.33 -15.43
N THR A 21 7.00 -4.90 -14.74
CA THR A 21 6.02 -5.81 -15.38
C THR A 21 5.25 -5.10 -16.48
N VAL A 22 4.78 -3.86 -16.24
CA VAL A 22 4.05 -3.09 -17.28
C VAL A 22 4.96 -2.77 -18.47
N TYR A 23 6.15 -2.23 -18.22
CA TYR A 23 7.08 -1.91 -19.31
C TYR A 23 7.47 -3.13 -20.13
N LYS A 24 7.71 -4.26 -19.47
CA LYS A 24 7.95 -5.54 -20.15
C LYS A 24 6.79 -5.94 -21.06
N GLN A 25 5.53 -5.79 -20.60
CA GLN A 25 4.38 -6.12 -21.44
C GLN A 25 4.24 -5.15 -22.62
N ILE A 26 4.58 -3.86 -22.46
CA ILE A 26 4.62 -2.89 -23.57
C ILE A 26 5.63 -3.32 -24.64
N GLU A 27 6.83 -3.74 -24.23
CA GLU A 27 7.91 -4.13 -25.12
C GLU A 27 7.61 -5.45 -25.85
N GLU A 28 7.15 -6.46 -25.12
CA GLU A 28 6.94 -7.82 -25.65
C GLU A 28 5.64 -7.96 -26.45
N ASN A 29 4.64 -7.11 -26.23
CA ASN A 29 3.31 -7.23 -26.81
C ASN A 29 2.85 -5.94 -27.50
N SER A 30 3.72 -5.28 -28.26
CA SER A 30 3.48 -3.99 -28.90
C SER A 30 2.26 -3.95 -29.86
N ALA A 31 1.77 -5.09 -30.32
CA ALA A 31 0.58 -5.22 -31.16
C ALA A 31 -0.73 -5.40 -30.35
N GLU A 32 -0.65 -5.60 -29.04
CA GLU A 32 -1.81 -5.85 -28.20
C GLU A 32 -2.11 -4.65 -27.34
N LYS A 33 -3.39 -4.45 -27.01
CA LYS A 33 -3.80 -3.45 -26.04
C LYS A 33 -3.43 -3.89 -24.63
N ILE A 34 -2.86 -2.99 -23.86
CA ILE A 34 -2.45 -3.24 -22.48
C ILE A 34 -3.31 -2.38 -21.55
N TYR A 35 -3.86 -3.01 -20.55
CA TYR A 35 -4.70 -2.38 -19.54
C TYR A 35 -4.10 -2.61 -18.16
N THR A 36 -4.28 -1.67 -17.23
CA THR A 36 -4.05 -1.90 -15.80
C THR A 36 -5.38 -1.82 -15.07
N TYR A 37 -5.66 -2.76 -14.18
CA TYR A 37 -6.83 -2.68 -13.32
C TYR A 37 -6.52 -1.84 -12.09
N GLY A 38 -6.97 -0.59 -12.15
CA GLY A 38 -6.53 0.52 -11.30
C GLY A 38 -5.11 1.01 -11.61
N PRO A 39 -4.70 2.14 -11.05
CA PRO A 39 -3.33 2.64 -11.16
C PRO A 39 -2.33 1.57 -10.68
N ILE A 40 -1.32 1.26 -11.49
CA ILE A 40 -0.35 0.19 -11.18
C ILE A 40 0.35 0.42 -9.83
N ILE A 41 0.66 1.67 -9.54
CA ILE A 41 1.19 2.20 -8.28
C ILE A 41 0.61 3.59 -8.04
N HIS A 42 0.81 4.14 -6.85
CA HIS A 42 0.52 5.56 -6.56
C HIS A 42 1.72 6.41 -6.97
N ASN A 43 1.81 6.73 -8.26
CA ASN A 43 2.78 7.67 -8.85
C ASN A 43 2.23 8.19 -10.18
N GLU A 44 1.79 9.43 -10.17
CA GLU A 44 1.10 10.04 -11.30
C GLU A 44 1.98 10.19 -12.54
N GLU A 45 3.27 10.48 -12.36
CA GLU A 45 4.20 10.65 -13.49
C GLU A 45 4.48 9.31 -14.20
N VAL A 46 4.63 8.24 -13.43
CA VAL A 46 4.78 6.88 -14.01
C VAL A 46 3.53 6.47 -14.77
N ILE A 47 2.34 6.75 -14.22
CA ILE A 47 1.07 6.43 -14.89
C ILE A 47 0.94 7.22 -16.19
N LYS A 48 1.21 8.53 -16.19
CA LYS A 48 1.21 9.37 -17.40
C LYS A 48 2.19 8.87 -18.47
N ASP A 49 3.37 8.40 -18.06
CA ASP A 49 4.33 7.83 -19.02
C ASP A 49 3.80 6.53 -19.65
N MET A 50 3.19 5.66 -18.85
CA MET A 50 2.57 4.43 -19.34
C MET A 50 1.38 4.72 -20.28
N GLU A 51 0.54 5.70 -19.94
CA GLU A 51 -0.58 6.14 -20.79
C GLU A 51 -0.09 6.68 -22.14
N LYS A 52 1.00 7.47 -22.16
CA LYS A 52 1.65 7.94 -23.40
C LYS A 52 2.16 6.78 -24.25
N LYS A 53 2.44 5.63 -23.65
CA LYS A 53 2.88 4.40 -24.33
C LYS A 53 1.70 3.48 -24.69
N GLY A 54 0.45 3.95 -24.53
CA GLY A 54 -0.74 3.24 -24.96
C GLY A 54 -1.37 2.31 -23.90
N VAL A 55 -0.93 2.37 -22.64
CA VAL A 55 -1.58 1.65 -21.54
C VAL A 55 -2.85 2.38 -21.13
N GLU A 56 -3.95 1.65 -20.96
CA GLU A 56 -5.22 2.19 -20.48
C GLU A 56 -5.49 1.75 -19.03
N VAL A 57 -5.92 2.68 -18.17
CA VAL A 57 -6.29 2.37 -16.78
C VAL A 57 -7.77 2.07 -16.70
N ILE A 58 -8.14 0.87 -16.25
CA ILE A 58 -9.51 0.43 -15.99
C ILE A 58 -9.81 0.70 -14.51
N LEU A 59 -10.91 1.36 -14.22
CA LEU A 59 -11.27 1.77 -12.86
C LEU A 59 -12.44 0.98 -12.25
N SER A 60 -13.22 0.27 -13.08
CA SER A 60 -14.42 -0.42 -12.63
C SER A 60 -14.53 -1.85 -13.16
N GLU A 61 -15.37 -2.66 -12.50
CA GLU A 61 -15.72 -4.01 -12.97
C GLU A 61 -16.53 -3.97 -14.26
N GLU A 62 -17.34 -2.91 -14.47
CA GLU A 62 -18.14 -2.69 -15.67
C GLU A 62 -17.25 -2.49 -16.89
N GLU A 63 -16.18 -1.67 -16.76
CA GLU A 63 -15.17 -1.50 -17.81
C GLU A 63 -14.44 -2.81 -18.07
N LEU A 64 -14.05 -3.54 -17.00
CA LEU A 64 -13.35 -4.82 -17.13
C LEU A 64 -14.18 -5.85 -17.90
N LYS A 65 -15.50 -5.92 -17.67
CA LYS A 65 -16.41 -6.83 -18.39
C LYS A 65 -16.50 -6.54 -19.90
N GLN A 66 -16.17 -5.33 -20.31
CA GLN A 66 -16.19 -4.93 -21.72
C GLN A 66 -14.91 -5.33 -22.46
N ILE A 67 -13.83 -5.64 -21.76
CA ILE A 67 -12.58 -6.09 -22.36
C ILE A 67 -12.76 -7.48 -22.94
N LYS A 68 -12.49 -7.62 -24.26
CA LYS A 68 -12.60 -8.89 -24.99
C LYS A 68 -11.25 -9.37 -25.56
N SER A 69 -10.26 -8.50 -25.56
CA SER A 69 -8.91 -8.80 -26.08
C SER A 69 -7.88 -7.90 -25.42
N GLY A 70 -6.59 -8.29 -25.53
CA GLY A 70 -5.48 -7.57 -24.92
C GLY A 70 -5.03 -8.23 -23.61
N ILE A 71 -4.23 -7.50 -22.84
CA ILE A 71 -3.64 -7.97 -21.58
C ILE A 71 -4.04 -7.04 -20.46
N VAL A 72 -4.63 -7.58 -19.39
CA VAL A 72 -4.94 -6.83 -18.17
C VAL A 72 -3.83 -7.08 -17.14
N ILE A 73 -3.26 -6.02 -16.58
CA ILE A 73 -2.25 -6.11 -15.53
C ILE A 73 -2.89 -5.74 -14.19
N ILE A 74 -2.87 -6.67 -13.24
CA ILE A 74 -3.34 -6.43 -11.88
C ILE A 74 -2.30 -5.59 -11.14
N ARG A 75 -2.72 -4.49 -10.53
CA ARG A 75 -1.87 -3.52 -9.80
C ARG A 75 -1.11 -4.13 -8.62
N SER A 76 -0.06 -3.43 -8.16
CA SER A 76 0.80 -3.84 -7.03
C SER A 76 0.04 -4.07 -5.71
N HIS A 77 -1.05 -3.36 -5.49
CA HIS A 77 -1.91 -3.46 -4.29
C HIS A 77 -2.78 -4.73 -4.26
N GLY A 78 -2.83 -5.47 -5.36
CA GLY A 78 -3.75 -6.59 -5.53
C GLY A 78 -5.20 -6.16 -5.74
N VAL A 79 -6.05 -7.15 -5.86
CA VAL A 79 -7.50 -7.00 -6.10
C VAL A 79 -8.26 -8.04 -5.29
N PRO A 80 -9.57 -7.83 -5.02
CA PRO A 80 -10.45 -8.87 -4.48
C PRO A 80 -10.45 -10.11 -5.37
N LYS A 81 -10.64 -11.28 -4.77
CA LYS A 81 -10.66 -12.58 -5.48
C LYS A 81 -11.63 -12.58 -6.66
N ARG A 82 -12.83 -11.99 -6.48
CA ARG A 82 -13.85 -11.90 -7.54
C ARG A 82 -13.36 -11.26 -8.84
N ILE A 83 -12.35 -10.37 -8.78
CA ILE A 83 -11.77 -9.76 -9.98
C ILE A 83 -10.93 -10.78 -10.76
N CYS A 84 -10.17 -11.63 -10.06
CA CYS A 84 -9.45 -12.72 -10.70
C CYS A 84 -10.43 -13.72 -11.34
N ASP A 85 -11.47 -14.10 -10.60
CA ASP A 85 -12.52 -15.02 -11.08
C ASP A 85 -13.21 -14.42 -12.33
N LEU A 86 -13.50 -13.12 -12.35
CA LEU A 86 -14.10 -12.44 -13.50
C LEU A 86 -13.17 -12.44 -14.74
N LEU A 87 -11.87 -12.24 -14.54
CA LEU A 87 -10.88 -12.30 -15.64
C LEU A 87 -10.80 -13.71 -16.22
N ASP A 88 -10.81 -14.74 -15.37
CA ASP A 88 -10.80 -16.15 -15.79
C ASP A 88 -12.09 -16.51 -16.55
N GLU A 89 -13.27 -16.12 -16.03
CA GLU A 89 -14.57 -16.33 -16.67
C GLU A 89 -14.69 -15.67 -18.05
N ASN A 90 -14.13 -14.45 -18.19
CA ASN A 90 -14.14 -13.72 -19.46
C ASN A 90 -13.10 -14.24 -20.46
N GLY A 91 -12.19 -15.14 -20.06
CA GLY A 91 -11.09 -15.63 -20.88
C GLY A 91 -10.09 -14.55 -21.26
N VAL A 92 -9.99 -13.48 -20.48
CA VAL A 92 -9.06 -12.37 -20.73
C VAL A 92 -7.68 -12.74 -20.19
N ARG A 93 -6.65 -12.61 -21.03
CA ARG A 93 -5.27 -12.80 -20.58
C ARG A 93 -4.90 -11.72 -19.58
N TYR A 94 -4.39 -12.13 -18.43
CA TYR A 94 -3.92 -11.17 -17.44
C TYR A 94 -2.56 -11.53 -16.84
N VAL A 95 -1.87 -10.50 -16.33
CA VAL A 95 -0.59 -10.61 -15.62
C VAL A 95 -0.77 -10.04 -14.23
N ASP A 96 -0.50 -10.84 -13.22
CA ASP A 96 -0.65 -10.42 -11.84
C ASP A 96 0.63 -9.78 -11.30
N ALA A 97 0.67 -8.43 -11.27
CA ALA A 97 1.75 -7.64 -10.73
C ALA A 97 1.61 -7.36 -9.21
N THR A 98 0.63 -7.98 -8.52
CA THR A 98 0.46 -7.86 -7.07
C THR A 98 1.77 -8.14 -6.34
N CYS A 99 2.12 -7.26 -5.42
CA CYS A 99 3.31 -7.42 -4.58
C CYS A 99 3.29 -8.77 -3.86
N PRO A 100 4.38 -9.54 -3.84
CA PRO A 100 4.43 -10.85 -3.17
C PRO A 100 4.04 -10.79 -1.69
N PHE A 101 4.33 -9.70 -1.00
CA PHE A 101 3.93 -9.50 0.40
C PHE A 101 2.41 -9.38 0.53
N VAL A 102 1.75 -8.65 -0.38
CA VAL A 102 0.28 -8.55 -0.43
C VAL A 102 -0.34 -9.91 -0.79
N LYS A 103 0.21 -10.64 -1.78
CA LYS A 103 -0.25 -12.00 -2.12
C LYS A 103 -0.17 -12.96 -0.93
N LYS A 104 0.86 -12.82 -0.10
CA LYS A 104 0.97 -13.60 1.14
C LYS A 104 -0.20 -13.33 2.08
N ILE A 105 -0.61 -12.07 2.21
CA ILE A 105 -1.77 -11.70 3.05
C ILE A 105 -3.06 -12.28 2.48
N HIS A 106 -3.27 -12.18 1.16
CA HIS A 106 -4.42 -12.79 0.49
C HIS A 106 -4.55 -14.28 0.82
N ARG A 107 -3.45 -15.05 0.72
CA ARG A 107 -3.44 -16.48 1.06
C ARG A 107 -3.74 -16.76 2.53
N ILE A 108 -3.17 -15.95 3.43
CA ILE A 108 -3.42 -16.04 4.87
C ILE A 108 -4.91 -15.82 5.16
N VAL A 109 -5.47 -14.75 4.62
CA VAL A 109 -6.88 -14.38 4.85
C VAL A 109 -7.81 -15.44 4.28
N GLU A 110 -7.57 -15.92 3.06
CA GLU A 110 -8.36 -16.99 2.46
C GLU A 110 -8.29 -18.28 3.27
N GLU A 111 -7.09 -18.71 3.70
CA GLU A 111 -6.90 -19.92 4.50
C GLU A 111 -7.56 -19.82 5.88
N LYS A 112 -7.31 -18.71 6.60
CA LYS A 112 -7.82 -18.54 7.96
C LYS A 112 -9.33 -18.38 7.98
N SER A 113 -9.91 -17.59 7.08
CA SER A 113 -11.37 -17.43 7.00
C SER A 113 -12.06 -18.76 6.63
N ARG A 114 -11.47 -19.56 5.72
CA ARG A 114 -11.97 -20.91 5.41
C ARG A 114 -11.95 -21.84 6.62
N ASN A 115 -11.00 -21.66 7.53
CA ASN A 115 -10.87 -22.41 8.77
C ASN A 115 -11.68 -21.82 9.94
N GLY A 116 -12.63 -20.94 9.66
CA GLY A 116 -13.58 -20.38 10.62
C GLY A 116 -13.04 -19.26 11.50
N TYR A 117 -11.91 -18.64 11.13
CA TYR A 117 -11.44 -17.43 11.80
C TYR A 117 -12.21 -16.22 11.31
N HIS A 118 -12.62 -15.35 12.24
CA HIS A 118 -12.99 -13.99 11.94
C HIS A 118 -11.72 -13.20 11.58
N ILE A 119 -11.71 -12.53 10.43
CA ILE A 119 -10.54 -11.79 9.98
C ILE A 119 -10.62 -10.34 10.48
N VAL A 120 -9.59 -9.88 11.16
CA VAL A 120 -9.40 -8.48 11.51
C VAL A 120 -8.27 -7.91 10.65
N ILE A 121 -8.58 -6.86 9.88
CA ILE A 121 -7.63 -6.19 9.00
C ILE A 121 -7.33 -4.82 9.59
N ILE A 122 -6.12 -4.61 10.09
CA ILE A 122 -5.67 -3.31 10.56
C ILE A 122 -5.17 -2.49 9.36
N GLY A 123 -5.90 -1.45 8.96
CA GLY A 123 -5.58 -0.67 7.77
C GLY A 123 -6.62 0.39 7.42
N ASN A 124 -6.32 1.19 6.39
CA ASN A 124 -7.26 2.17 5.86
C ASN A 124 -8.31 1.47 4.98
N ARG A 125 -9.57 1.54 5.39
CA ARG A 125 -10.74 0.92 4.72
C ARG A 125 -10.88 1.29 3.25
N GLU A 126 -10.56 2.52 2.91
CA GLU A 126 -10.68 3.03 1.53
C GLU A 126 -9.47 2.69 0.66
N HIS A 127 -8.42 2.12 1.25
CA HIS A 127 -7.21 1.82 0.51
C HIS A 127 -7.38 0.56 -0.37
N PRO A 128 -6.95 0.61 -1.65
CA PRO A 128 -7.09 -0.52 -2.58
C PRO A 128 -6.51 -1.85 -2.09
N GLU A 129 -5.41 -1.82 -1.33
CA GLU A 129 -4.81 -3.02 -0.74
C GLU A 129 -5.74 -3.66 0.30
N VAL A 130 -6.34 -2.85 1.18
CA VAL A 130 -7.25 -3.33 2.24
C VAL A 130 -8.53 -3.91 1.63
N MET A 131 -9.11 -3.22 0.64
CA MET A 131 -10.24 -3.74 -0.14
C MET A 131 -9.90 -5.06 -0.85
N GLY A 132 -8.67 -5.16 -1.38
CA GLY A 132 -8.15 -6.39 -1.96
C GLY A 132 -8.09 -7.51 -0.94
N ILE A 133 -7.47 -7.27 0.21
CA ILE A 133 -7.31 -8.25 1.31
C ILE A 133 -8.69 -8.74 1.80
N GLU A 134 -9.62 -7.81 2.07
CA GLU A 134 -10.98 -8.13 2.51
C GLU A 134 -11.68 -9.06 1.52
N GLY A 135 -11.54 -8.80 0.22
CA GLY A 135 -12.16 -9.58 -0.83
C GLY A 135 -11.63 -11.01 -1.00
N TRP A 136 -10.62 -11.42 -0.25
CA TRP A 136 -10.14 -12.81 -0.15
C TRP A 136 -10.71 -13.55 1.06
N ALA A 137 -11.39 -12.86 1.97
CA ALA A 137 -12.05 -13.51 3.09
C ALA A 137 -13.29 -14.31 2.61
N GLN A 138 -13.41 -15.55 3.07
CA GLN A 138 -14.56 -16.43 2.81
C GLN A 138 -15.57 -16.44 3.95
N GLY A 139 -15.43 -15.52 4.88
CA GLY A 139 -16.27 -15.36 6.07
C GLY A 139 -16.23 -13.93 6.56
N PRO A 140 -16.66 -13.67 7.80
CA PRO A 140 -16.72 -12.32 8.33
C PRO A 140 -15.33 -11.70 8.43
N ALA A 141 -15.23 -10.42 8.04
CA ALA A 141 -14.04 -9.60 8.17
C ALA A 141 -14.41 -8.25 8.77
N THR A 142 -13.52 -7.71 9.62
CA THR A 142 -13.66 -6.39 10.23
C THR A 142 -12.40 -5.59 9.96
N ILE A 143 -12.56 -4.36 9.47
CA ILE A 143 -11.44 -3.44 9.25
C ILE A 143 -11.37 -2.51 10.45
N ILE A 144 -10.18 -2.39 11.05
CA ILE A 144 -9.91 -1.53 12.21
C ILE A 144 -8.79 -0.56 11.82
N GLN A 145 -9.05 0.73 12.00
CA GLN A 145 -8.13 1.82 11.66
C GLN A 145 -7.73 2.65 12.86
N THR A 146 -8.62 2.75 13.88
CA THR A 146 -8.45 3.60 15.04
C THR A 146 -8.56 2.82 16.36
N GLU A 147 -8.12 3.42 17.46
CA GLU A 147 -8.27 2.85 18.80
C GLU A 147 -9.74 2.70 19.18
N GLU A 148 -10.59 3.67 18.81
CA GLU A 148 -12.02 3.64 19.08
C GLU A 148 -12.66 2.43 18.41
N GLU A 149 -12.31 2.15 17.15
CA GLU A 149 -12.79 0.96 16.44
C GLU A 149 -12.28 -0.33 17.09
N ALA A 150 -11.01 -0.36 17.55
CA ALA A 150 -10.45 -1.52 18.25
C ALA A 150 -11.15 -1.78 19.59
N ARG A 151 -11.45 -0.71 20.36
CA ARG A 151 -12.22 -0.82 21.61
C ARG A 151 -13.67 -1.27 21.37
N ALA A 152 -14.29 -0.77 20.30
CA ALA A 152 -15.67 -1.10 19.92
C ALA A 152 -15.81 -2.49 19.27
N PHE A 153 -14.69 -3.11 18.85
CA PHE A 153 -14.72 -4.43 18.21
C PHE A 153 -15.24 -5.50 19.16
N GLU A 154 -16.37 -6.11 18.83
CA GLU A 154 -16.99 -7.19 19.60
C GLU A 154 -17.47 -8.30 18.66
N LEU A 155 -17.33 -9.53 19.10
CA LEU A 155 -17.86 -10.72 18.46
C LEU A 155 -18.99 -11.33 19.30
N VAL A 156 -19.83 -12.11 18.68
CA VAL A 156 -21.01 -12.71 19.31
C VAL A 156 -20.64 -13.70 20.43
N SER A 157 -19.47 -14.35 20.30
CA SER A 157 -19.01 -15.36 21.28
C SER A 157 -17.53 -15.16 21.61
N GLU A 158 -17.17 -15.28 22.89
CA GLU A 158 -15.77 -15.28 23.36
C GLU A 158 -14.96 -16.50 22.83
N SER A 159 -15.63 -17.55 22.37
CA SER A 159 -14.97 -18.73 21.78
C SER A 159 -14.64 -18.58 20.30
N GLU A 160 -14.97 -17.45 19.69
CA GLU A 160 -14.63 -17.20 18.28
C GLU A 160 -13.12 -17.03 18.10
N LYS A 161 -12.62 -17.60 16.99
CA LYS A 161 -11.22 -17.49 16.58
C LYS A 161 -11.03 -16.24 15.77
N VAL A 162 -10.01 -15.47 16.09
CA VAL A 162 -9.69 -14.20 15.40
C VAL A 162 -8.29 -14.29 14.77
N CYS A 163 -8.18 -13.90 13.51
CA CYS A 163 -6.89 -13.72 12.85
C CYS A 163 -6.70 -12.26 12.49
N VAL A 164 -5.71 -11.63 13.11
CA VAL A 164 -5.35 -10.22 12.86
C VAL A 164 -4.25 -10.16 11.82
N VAL A 165 -4.47 -9.38 10.76
CA VAL A 165 -3.48 -9.01 9.75
C VAL A 165 -3.45 -7.49 9.60
N ALA A 166 -2.42 -6.95 8.95
CA ALA A 166 -2.27 -5.51 8.72
C ALA A 166 -2.03 -5.20 7.25
N GLN A 167 -2.44 -4.01 6.82
CA GLN A 167 -2.01 -3.39 5.58
C GLN A 167 -0.48 -3.27 5.58
N THR A 168 0.17 -3.58 4.46
CA THR A 168 1.64 -3.65 4.38
C THR A 168 2.34 -2.34 4.69
N THR A 169 1.66 -1.21 4.50
CA THR A 169 2.18 0.15 4.72
C THR A 169 1.66 0.82 6.00
N PHE A 170 1.01 0.06 6.90
CA PHE A 170 0.49 0.62 8.14
C PHE A 170 1.61 1.08 9.08
N ASN A 171 1.32 2.05 9.96
CA ASN A 171 2.27 2.51 10.97
C ASN A 171 2.53 1.41 12.01
N TYR A 172 3.80 1.04 12.18
CA TYR A 172 4.18 -0.09 13.02
C TYR A 172 3.84 0.10 14.51
N ASN A 173 4.00 1.30 15.03
CA ASN A 173 3.66 1.60 16.44
C ASN A 173 2.16 1.59 16.67
N LYS A 174 1.38 2.26 15.79
CA LYS A 174 -0.08 2.20 15.85
C LYS A 174 -0.62 0.77 15.73
N PHE A 175 0.03 -0.07 14.90
CA PHE A 175 -0.34 -1.49 14.81
C PHE A 175 -0.19 -2.20 16.16
N LYS A 176 0.91 -1.97 16.88
CA LYS A 176 1.12 -2.56 18.21
C LYS A 176 0.05 -2.12 19.20
N ASP A 177 -0.25 -0.82 19.24
CA ASP A 177 -1.25 -0.25 20.14
C ASP A 177 -2.64 -0.85 19.88
N LEU A 178 -3.04 -0.99 18.61
CA LEU A 178 -4.30 -1.60 18.23
C LEU A 178 -4.35 -3.10 18.56
N VAL A 179 -3.25 -3.83 18.33
CA VAL A 179 -3.13 -5.24 18.69
C VAL A 179 -3.23 -5.43 20.20
N GLU A 180 -2.63 -4.56 21.01
CA GLU A 180 -2.74 -4.61 22.47
C GLU A 180 -4.19 -4.49 22.90
N ILE A 181 -4.92 -3.47 22.41
CA ILE A 181 -6.35 -3.26 22.70
C ILE A 181 -7.19 -4.49 22.31
N ILE A 182 -6.96 -5.05 21.11
CA ILE A 182 -7.70 -6.23 20.64
C ILE A 182 -7.37 -7.46 21.50
N SER A 183 -6.12 -7.59 21.94
CA SER A 183 -5.65 -8.73 22.72
C SER A 183 -6.18 -8.74 24.18
N GLU A 184 -6.62 -7.59 24.71
CA GLU A 184 -7.32 -7.52 25.99
C GLU A 184 -8.68 -8.23 25.97
N LYS A 185 -9.23 -8.43 24.77
CA LYS A 185 -10.48 -9.16 24.56
C LYS A 185 -10.21 -10.68 24.66
N ARG A 186 -11.11 -11.43 25.25
CA ARG A 186 -10.92 -12.84 25.59
C ARG A 186 -11.18 -13.81 24.42
N TYR A 187 -10.82 -13.43 23.19
CA TYR A 187 -10.94 -14.29 22.01
C TYR A 187 -9.71 -15.20 21.84
N ASP A 188 -9.83 -16.26 21.04
CA ASP A 188 -8.69 -17.06 20.57
C ASP A 188 -8.02 -16.29 19.40
N ILE A 189 -7.02 -15.45 19.71
CA ILE A 189 -6.45 -14.50 18.76
C ILE A 189 -5.09 -14.97 18.24
N ILE A 190 -4.96 -14.99 16.92
CA ILE A 190 -3.68 -15.11 16.22
C ILE A 190 -3.35 -13.76 15.57
N VAL A 191 -2.23 -13.17 15.96
CA VAL A 191 -1.73 -11.94 15.37
C VAL A 191 -0.62 -12.26 14.38
N LEU A 192 -0.82 -11.90 13.12
CA LEU A 192 0.18 -12.04 12.07
C LEU A 192 0.60 -10.63 11.62
N ASN A 193 1.78 -10.21 12.06
CA ASN A 193 2.34 -8.94 11.57
C ASN A 193 2.69 -9.06 10.10
N THR A 194 1.87 -8.46 9.26
CA THR A 194 2.01 -8.44 7.79
C THR A 194 2.53 -7.11 7.25
N ILE A 195 2.93 -6.18 8.13
CA ILE A 195 3.63 -4.96 7.72
C ILE A 195 4.92 -5.36 7.03
N CYS A 196 5.17 -4.79 5.86
CA CYS A 196 6.35 -5.10 5.05
C CYS A 196 7.63 -4.65 5.74
N ASN A 197 8.70 -5.45 5.70
CA ASN A 197 10.00 -5.07 6.25
C ASN A 197 10.52 -3.76 5.67
N ALA A 198 10.37 -3.57 4.34
CA ALA A 198 10.75 -2.31 3.70
C ALA A 198 9.99 -1.10 4.29
N THR A 199 8.73 -1.28 4.69
CA THR A 199 7.95 -0.22 5.37
C THR A 199 8.55 0.10 6.73
N LYS A 200 8.86 -0.92 7.53
CA LYS A 200 9.46 -0.74 8.86
C LYS A 200 10.81 -0.04 8.77
N GLU A 201 11.71 -0.54 7.93
CA GLU A 201 13.04 0.05 7.71
C GLU A 201 12.97 1.52 7.27
N ARG A 202 12.01 1.84 6.38
CA ARG A 202 11.78 3.20 5.90
C ARG A 202 11.24 4.12 6.97
N GLN A 203 10.32 3.64 7.80
CA GLN A 203 9.76 4.41 8.91
C GLN A 203 10.84 4.70 9.98
N GLU A 204 11.66 3.71 10.35
CA GLU A 204 12.77 3.87 11.28
C GLU A 204 13.82 4.84 10.75
N GLU A 205 14.28 4.68 9.50
CA GLU A 205 15.24 5.57 8.88
C GLU A 205 14.74 7.01 8.75
N ALA A 206 13.50 7.20 8.33
CA ALA A 206 12.89 8.52 8.20
C ALA A 206 12.81 9.26 9.55
N TYR A 207 12.41 8.55 10.60
CA TYR A 207 12.38 9.07 11.97
C TYR A 207 13.77 9.48 12.45
N ASP A 208 14.77 8.62 12.22
CA ASP A 208 16.15 8.86 12.65
C ASP A 208 16.77 10.06 11.93
N ILE A 209 16.50 10.24 10.63
CA ILE A 209 16.94 11.42 9.89
C ILE A 209 16.24 12.67 10.42
N ALA A 210 14.91 12.62 10.56
CA ALA A 210 14.10 13.76 11.00
C ALA A 210 14.52 14.32 12.37
N LYS A 211 15.04 13.48 13.26
CA LYS A 211 15.53 13.91 14.59
C LYS A 211 16.82 14.72 14.58
N ARG A 212 17.59 14.68 13.50
CA ARG A 212 18.95 15.28 13.46
C ARG A 212 19.13 16.34 12.38
N VAL A 213 18.07 16.67 11.65
CA VAL A 213 18.11 17.70 10.61
C VAL A 213 17.19 18.87 10.98
N ASP A 214 17.46 20.05 10.40
CA ASP A 214 16.65 21.24 10.64
C ASP A 214 15.36 21.22 9.82
N ALA A 215 15.38 20.57 8.65
CA ALA A 215 14.19 20.41 7.82
C ALA A 215 14.15 19.02 7.15
N MET A 216 12.94 18.50 6.94
CA MET A 216 12.68 17.27 6.19
C MET A 216 11.87 17.53 4.93
N ILE A 217 12.25 16.89 3.84
CA ILE A 217 11.49 16.86 2.59
C ILE A 217 11.07 15.40 2.33
N VAL A 218 9.76 15.15 2.35
CA VAL A 218 9.18 13.84 2.01
C VAL A 218 8.57 13.95 0.62
N ILE A 219 9.08 13.13 -0.31
CA ILE A 219 8.73 13.18 -1.73
C ILE A 219 7.93 11.94 -2.09
N GLY A 220 6.73 12.14 -2.68
CA GLY A 220 5.89 11.09 -3.22
C GLY A 220 4.45 11.52 -3.46
N ASP A 221 3.67 10.64 -4.10
CA ASP A 221 2.26 10.88 -4.41
C ASP A 221 1.42 10.98 -3.13
N LYS A 222 0.54 11.97 -3.07
CA LYS A 222 -0.36 12.22 -1.92
C LYS A 222 -1.34 11.06 -1.65
N ARG A 223 -1.60 10.21 -2.64
CA ARG A 223 -2.43 9.00 -2.50
C ARG A 223 -1.64 7.79 -2.01
N SER A 224 -0.31 7.89 -1.95
CA SER A 224 0.55 6.83 -1.42
C SER A 224 0.44 6.73 0.10
N SER A 225 -0.14 5.63 0.59
CA SER A 225 -0.24 5.35 2.04
C SER A 225 1.13 5.35 2.72
N ASN A 226 2.15 4.77 2.07
CA ASN A 226 3.50 4.77 2.61
C ASN A 226 4.07 6.18 2.76
N THR A 227 3.92 7.04 1.73
CA THR A 227 4.43 8.42 1.78
C THR A 227 3.70 9.25 2.85
N GLN A 228 2.38 9.09 2.97
CA GLN A 228 1.60 9.75 4.03
C GLN A 228 2.11 9.37 5.42
N LYS A 229 2.39 8.08 5.66
CA LYS A 229 2.91 7.62 6.96
C LYS A 229 4.32 8.12 7.24
N LEU A 230 5.19 8.17 6.24
CA LEU A 230 6.52 8.73 6.36
C LEU A 230 6.47 10.24 6.67
N PHE A 231 5.58 10.99 6.01
CA PHE A 231 5.35 12.39 6.30
C PHE A 231 4.87 12.60 7.75
N GLU A 232 3.89 11.81 8.22
CA GLU A 232 3.39 11.85 9.60
C GLU A 232 4.53 11.61 10.62
N ILE A 233 5.35 10.59 10.37
CA ILE A 233 6.47 10.24 11.24
C ILE A 233 7.53 11.35 11.26
N CYS A 234 7.89 11.90 10.11
CA CYS A 234 8.86 12.99 10.01
C CYS A 234 8.33 14.27 10.68
N SER A 235 7.06 14.64 10.45
CA SER A 235 6.44 15.84 11.05
C SER A 235 6.37 15.79 12.58
N ASN A 236 6.25 14.60 13.15
CA ASN A 236 6.27 14.42 14.60
C ASN A 236 7.69 14.58 15.20
N ALA A 237 8.75 14.44 14.40
CA ALA A 237 10.14 14.51 14.83
C ALA A 237 10.86 15.80 14.40
N CYS A 238 10.44 16.44 13.31
CA CYS A 238 10.99 17.64 12.72
C CYS A 238 9.85 18.61 12.37
N ALA A 239 9.82 19.80 13.00
CA ALA A 239 8.74 20.77 12.82
C ALA A 239 8.67 21.30 11.37
N ASP A 240 9.84 21.49 10.72
CA ASP A 240 9.94 21.95 9.35
C ASP A 240 9.95 20.73 8.38
N THR A 241 8.83 20.04 8.27
CA THR A 241 8.65 18.92 7.36
C THR A 241 7.76 19.30 6.19
N TYR A 242 8.25 19.10 4.97
CA TYR A 242 7.56 19.43 3.71
C TYR A 242 7.18 18.16 2.95
N TYR A 243 5.91 18.07 2.53
CA TYR A 243 5.41 17.02 1.68
C TYR A 243 5.28 17.55 0.25
N ILE A 244 6.05 17.01 -0.67
CA ILE A 244 6.04 17.41 -2.07
C ILE A 244 5.90 16.19 -2.99
N GLN A 245 5.35 16.41 -4.17
CA GLN A 245 5.34 15.42 -5.24
C GLN A 245 6.39 15.78 -6.30
N THR A 246 6.52 17.06 -6.58
CA THR A 246 7.49 17.61 -7.54
C THR A 246 8.26 18.78 -6.93
N LEU A 247 9.37 19.16 -7.56
CA LEU A 247 10.14 20.34 -7.14
C LEU A 247 9.30 21.63 -7.14
N GLY A 248 8.27 21.70 -8.00
CA GLY A 248 7.37 22.86 -8.07
C GLY A 248 6.52 23.05 -6.81
N ASP A 249 6.36 22.03 -5.99
CA ASP A 249 5.61 22.09 -4.73
C ASP A 249 6.45 22.67 -3.58
N LEU A 250 7.79 22.78 -3.77
CA LEU A 250 8.70 23.23 -2.73
C LEU A 250 8.95 24.72 -2.82
N ASN A 251 8.62 25.46 -1.75
CA ASN A 251 9.00 26.86 -1.63
C ASN A 251 10.45 26.97 -1.10
N MET A 252 11.40 27.20 -2.01
CA MET A 252 12.83 27.30 -1.67
C MET A 252 13.17 28.44 -0.67
N ASN A 253 12.30 29.44 -0.49
CA ASN A 253 12.51 30.49 0.50
C ASN A 253 12.41 29.96 1.94
N GLN A 254 11.67 28.90 2.17
CA GLN A 254 11.53 28.26 3.48
C GLN A 254 12.81 27.55 3.92
N LEU A 255 13.71 27.22 2.98
CA LEU A 255 14.96 26.53 3.27
C LEU A 255 16.17 27.47 3.39
N ARG A 256 16.00 28.80 3.28
CA ARG A 256 17.14 29.74 3.24
C ARG A 256 17.96 29.82 4.54
N SER A 257 17.32 29.58 5.68
CA SER A 257 17.97 29.61 7.01
C SER A 257 18.30 28.23 7.56
N VAL A 258 18.15 27.18 6.74
CA VAL A 258 18.32 25.78 7.14
C VAL A 258 19.76 25.33 6.86
N GLU A 259 20.44 24.75 7.86
CA GLU A 259 21.81 24.27 7.72
C GLU A 259 21.83 22.80 7.22
N THR A 260 20.88 21.97 7.70
CA THR A 260 20.79 20.56 7.37
C THR A 260 19.40 20.20 6.88
N VAL A 261 19.34 19.47 5.76
CA VAL A 261 18.07 19.01 5.15
C VAL A 261 18.11 17.50 4.96
N GLY A 262 17.11 16.80 5.54
CA GLY A 262 16.87 15.40 5.26
C GLY A 262 15.92 15.23 4.07
N ILE A 263 16.22 14.28 3.20
CA ILE A 263 15.36 13.94 2.05
C ILE A 263 14.93 12.47 2.16
N ARG A 264 13.62 12.26 2.19
CA ARG A 264 12.99 10.97 2.06
C ARG A 264 12.18 10.92 0.77
N SER A 265 12.64 10.15 -0.23
CA SER A 265 11.93 9.98 -1.50
C SER A 265 11.38 8.57 -1.63
N GLU A 266 10.12 8.46 -2.01
CA GLU A 266 9.46 7.22 -2.42
C GLU A 266 9.40 7.10 -3.96
N GLU A 267 9.97 8.09 -4.64
CA GLU A 267 10.05 8.20 -6.09
C GLU A 267 11.46 7.84 -6.60
N ARG A 268 11.54 7.50 -7.88
CA ARG A 268 12.80 7.13 -8.53
C ARG A 268 13.21 8.18 -9.55
#